data_60d34f34aa5039866cdbef4961b79aeb
#
_entry.id   60d34f34aa5039866cdbef4961b79aeb
#
_cell.length_a   1.000
_cell.length_b   1.000
_cell.length_c   1.000
_cell.angle_alpha   90.00
_cell.angle_beta   90.00
_cell.angle_gamma   90.00
#
_symmetry.space_group_name_H-M   'P 1'
#
loop_
_entity.id
_entity.type
_entity.pdbx_description
1 polymer ?
#
loop_
_entity_poly.entity_id
_entity_poly.type
_entity_poly.pdbx_seq_one_letter_code
_entity_poly.pdbx_strand_id
1 'polypeptide(L)'
;MAHTPRDIPDNVRNVLVIMTDQHRTDTIGCLGNPHARTPVIDAMGESGFAFTHCFTPTAICTPARASLLTGKRPGKHQVLANPEWNIAYQVSIPEGTWTYTQELRDAGYNVGIVGKYHCGYNLPDKFGADDDTYWGAENPVANEKYVAWLEANNLPPVRAHDLWRGKLPGGRDGHIIAARLDQPEEATFERFLADRAIEKLREYAADWKDSKQPFCLDVHFFGPHLPYFLPDEWFDLIDPNDVELPENFGDSLIGKPPIQENYATYWSTSSFTNEQWKKLIAVYWGYTAMIDFEIGRIMDVARELGILDDTAVFFCADHGEFTGSHRLNDKGPMMYDDIYNVPFIAHIPGVSTVGRSDAFVSLIDLPATVLDIAGLDTSLVEDGRSIVDLTRGGQVEGWREDIVCEFHGHHFPLQQRMLRTRDFKLVINPESINELYDLRLDPAEMNNVYTVPVYDEIRRELATNLYLQLRERGDHSFAKWMAAMTDFDIPLVNTARSDLDEVTSD
;
A
#
# COMPACT_ATOMS: atom_id res chain seq x y z
N MET A 1 3.28 1.45 -29.69
CA MET A 1 3.69 0.18 -30.29
C MET A 1 2.49 -0.75 -30.18
N ALA A 2 2.15 -1.54 -31.19
CA ALA A 2 1.02 -2.47 -31.08
C ALA A 2 1.33 -3.46 -29.95
N HIS A 3 0.37 -3.66 -29.06
CA HIS A 3 0.43 -4.66 -27.99
C HIS A 3 0.65 -6.04 -28.63
N THR A 4 1.81 -6.66 -28.38
CA THR A 4 2.03 -8.05 -28.75
C THR A 4 1.39 -8.87 -27.62
N PRO A 5 0.40 -9.75 -27.92
CA PRO A 5 -0.19 -10.59 -26.89
C PRO A 5 0.92 -11.39 -26.21
N ARG A 6 1.03 -11.27 -24.89
CA ARG A 6 1.97 -12.07 -24.10
C ARG A 6 1.44 -13.49 -24.02
N ASP A 7 2.35 -14.49 -23.97
CA ASP A 7 1.99 -15.91 -23.85
C ASP A 7 1.37 -16.22 -22.47
N ILE A 8 0.14 -15.74 -22.24
CA ILE A 8 -0.71 -16.11 -21.12
C ILE A 8 -1.67 -17.17 -21.62
N PRO A 9 -1.83 -18.30 -20.93
CA PRO A 9 -2.76 -19.35 -21.36
C PRO A 9 -4.19 -18.82 -21.51
N ASP A 10 -4.88 -19.22 -22.57
CA ASP A 10 -6.23 -18.71 -22.91
C ASP A 10 -7.28 -18.95 -21.82
N ASN A 11 -7.08 -19.96 -20.98
CA ASN A 11 -7.97 -20.26 -19.86
C ASN A 11 -7.72 -19.35 -18.63
N VAL A 12 -6.56 -18.69 -18.52
CA VAL A 12 -6.27 -17.79 -17.40
C VAL A 12 -6.87 -16.43 -17.70
N ARG A 13 -8.09 -16.20 -17.22
CA ARG A 13 -8.87 -15.00 -17.44
C ARG A 13 -9.38 -14.37 -16.16
N ASN A 14 -9.52 -15.16 -15.10
CA ASN A 14 -10.01 -14.68 -13.82
C ASN A 14 -8.89 -14.04 -13.02
N VAL A 15 -9.25 -13.07 -12.19
CA VAL A 15 -8.32 -12.37 -11.31
C VAL A 15 -8.89 -12.32 -9.91
N LEU A 16 -8.08 -12.65 -8.92
CA LEU A 16 -8.35 -12.47 -7.49
C LEU A 16 -7.23 -11.61 -6.90
N VAL A 17 -7.59 -10.42 -6.45
CA VAL A 17 -6.67 -9.52 -5.73
C VAL A 17 -7.02 -9.56 -4.24
N ILE A 18 -6.07 -9.90 -3.40
CA ILE A 18 -6.20 -9.85 -1.95
C ILE A 18 -5.30 -8.73 -1.45
N MET A 19 -5.89 -7.69 -0.88
CA MET A 19 -5.17 -6.53 -0.36
C MET A 19 -5.47 -6.34 1.12
N THR A 20 -4.42 -6.12 1.90
CA THR A 20 -4.50 -5.72 3.31
C THR A 20 -4.24 -4.22 3.42
N ASP A 21 -4.72 -3.59 4.50
CA ASP A 21 -4.45 -2.18 4.79
C ASP A 21 -3.32 -2.07 5.83
N GLN A 22 -2.35 -1.21 5.54
CA GLN A 22 -1.32 -0.87 6.53
C GLN A 22 -0.46 -2.07 6.96
N HIS A 23 0.01 -2.86 5.98
CA HIS A 23 0.71 -4.11 6.23
C HIS A 23 2.20 -4.03 5.90
N ARG A 24 3.04 -4.29 6.90
CA ARG A 24 4.52 -4.31 6.78
C ARG A 24 5.00 -5.55 6.03
N THR A 25 5.95 -5.35 5.15
CA THR A 25 6.62 -6.45 4.43
C THR A 25 7.32 -7.43 5.36
N ASP A 26 7.95 -6.92 6.43
CA ASP A 26 8.73 -7.70 7.40
C ASP A 26 7.88 -8.43 8.46
N THR A 27 6.58 -8.54 8.26
CA THR A 27 5.67 -9.33 9.11
C THR A 27 5.18 -10.60 8.42
N ILE A 28 5.77 -10.95 7.29
CA ILE A 28 5.42 -12.11 6.46
C ILE A 28 6.61 -13.09 6.43
N GLY A 29 6.34 -14.37 6.70
CA GLY A 29 7.39 -15.39 6.81
C GLY A 29 8.17 -15.58 5.53
N CYS A 30 7.51 -15.75 4.39
CA CYS A 30 8.17 -15.91 3.10
C CYS A 30 8.94 -14.66 2.65
N LEU A 31 8.72 -13.48 3.26
CA LEU A 31 9.48 -12.26 2.98
C LEU A 31 10.61 -12.00 4.00
N GLY A 32 10.79 -12.89 4.98
CA GLY A 32 12.00 -12.91 5.81
C GLY A 32 11.79 -12.90 7.32
N ASN A 33 10.55 -12.88 7.82
CA ASN A 33 10.29 -12.93 9.27
C ASN A 33 10.12 -14.37 9.77
N PRO A 34 11.08 -14.94 10.51
CA PRO A 34 10.99 -16.32 11.01
C PRO A 34 9.95 -16.49 12.13
N HIS A 35 9.48 -15.41 12.74
CA HIS A 35 8.50 -15.41 13.83
C HIS A 35 7.06 -15.14 13.35
N ALA A 36 6.89 -14.77 12.08
CA ALA A 36 5.58 -14.55 11.49
C ALA A 36 4.71 -15.81 11.54
N ARG A 37 3.41 -15.62 11.66
CA ARG A 37 2.40 -16.68 11.62
C ARG A 37 1.49 -16.46 10.42
N THR A 38 2.09 -16.53 9.21
CA THR A 38 1.43 -16.25 7.93
C THR A 38 1.52 -17.43 6.95
N PRO A 39 1.13 -18.67 7.37
CA PRO A 39 1.35 -19.86 6.55
C PRO A 39 0.64 -19.84 5.21
N VAL A 40 -0.47 -19.12 5.08
CA VAL A 40 -1.20 -19.02 3.80
C VAL A 40 -0.50 -18.08 2.83
N ILE A 41 -0.15 -16.87 3.29
CA ILE A 41 0.62 -15.90 2.48
C ILE A 41 2.00 -16.49 2.14
N ASP A 42 2.61 -17.22 3.07
CA ASP A 42 3.89 -17.90 2.85
C ASP A 42 3.77 -18.95 1.74
N ALA A 43 2.72 -19.78 1.76
CA ALA A 43 2.46 -20.76 0.71
C ALA A 43 2.18 -20.07 -0.65
N MET A 44 1.53 -18.90 -0.67
CA MET A 44 1.36 -18.11 -1.90
C MET A 44 2.72 -17.63 -2.44
N GLY A 45 3.61 -17.16 -1.57
CA GLY A 45 4.97 -16.72 -1.94
C GLY A 45 5.87 -17.88 -2.36
N GLU A 46 5.73 -19.06 -1.75
CA GLU A 46 6.47 -20.26 -2.06
C GLU A 46 6.03 -20.94 -3.36
N SER A 47 4.77 -20.76 -3.77
CA SER A 47 4.21 -21.30 -5.02
C SER A 47 4.10 -20.26 -6.15
N GLY A 48 4.31 -18.98 -5.85
CA GLY A 48 4.23 -17.88 -6.79
C GLY A 48 5.55 -17.12 -6.94
N PHE A 49 5.43 -15.85 -7.29
CA PHE A 49 6.54 -14.94 -7.49
C PHE A 49 6.43 -13.73 -6.55
N ALA A 50 7.41 -13.53 -5.68
CA ALA A 50 7.42 -12.45 -4.70
C ALA A 50 8.34 -11.29 -5.14
N PHE A 51 7.87 -10.06 -4.94
CA PHE A 51 8.68 -8.86 -5.15
C PHE A 51 9.11 -8.28 -3.80
N THR A 52 10.42 -8.08 -3.64
CA THR A 52 10.99 -7.51 -2.41
C THR A 52 11.04 -5.98 -2.43
N HIS A 53 10.83 -5.37 -3.60
CA HIS A 53 10.85 -3.93 -3.83
C HIS A 53 9.58 -3.48 -4.56
N CYS A 54 8.43 -3.65 -3.87
CA CYS A 54 7.16 -3.08 -4.33
C CYS A 54 6.85 -1.82 -3.54
N PHE A 55 6.68 -0.70 -4.24
CA PHE A 55 6.44 0.58 -3.59
C PHE A 55 5.03 1.09 -3.85
N THR A 56 4.36 1.52 -2.78
CA THR A 56 3.15 2.33 -2.92
C THR A 56 3.54 3.72 -3.45
N PRO A 57 2.76 4.31 -4.37
CA PRO A 57 3.05 5.65 -4.86
C PRO A 57 2.96 6.73 -3.77
N THR A 58 2.20 6.44 -2.71
CA THR A 58 2.06 7.27 -1.51
C THR A 58 1.59 6.42 -0.33
N ALA A 59 2.16 6.63 0.86
CA ALA A 59 1.83 5.82 2.03
C ALA A 59 0.62 6.40 2.81
N ILE A 60 -0.48 6.68 2.11
CA ILE A 60 -1.77 7.10 2.67
C ILE A 60 -2.88 6.36 1.94
N CYS A 61 -3.84 5.79 2.68
CA CYS A 61 -4.85 4.85 2.18
C CYS A 61 -5.60 5.35 0.94
N THR A 62 -6.36 6.46 1.04
CA THR A 62 -7.21 6.93 -0.06
C THR A 62 -6.42 7.25 -1.34
N PRO A 63 -5.32 8.02 -1.31
CA PRO A 63 -4.56 8.26 -2.54
C PRO A 63 -3.82 7.01 -3.07
N ALA A 64 -3.38 6.09 -2.21
CA ALA A 64 -2.79 4.82 -2.67
C ALA A 64 -3.82 3.95 -3.39
N ARG A 65 -5.03 3.82 -2.82
CA ARG A 65 -6.15 3.06 -3.42
C ARG A 65 -6.69 3.73 -4.69
N ALA A 66 -6.76 5.07 -4.71
CA ALA A 66 -7.08 5.80 -5.92
C ALA A 66 -6.03 5.58 -7.02
N SER A 67 -4.74 5.52 -6.65
CA SER A 67 -3.67 5.18 -7.61
C SER A 67 -3.80 3.75 -8.14
N LEU A 68 -4.09 2.78 -7.27
CA LEU A 68 -4.36 1.41 -7.67
C LEU A 68 -5.53 1.33 -8.66
N LEU A 69 -6.65 2.01 -8.35
CA LEU A 69 -7.85 1.93 -9.18
C LEU A 69 -7.69 2.59 -10.56
N THR A 70 -6.95 3.71 -10.63
CA THR A 70 -6.79 4.52 -11.85
C THR A 70 -5.52 4.25 -12.65
N GLY A 71 -4.56 3.50 -12.09
CA GLY A 71 -3.23 3.35 -12.69
C GLY A 71 -2.45 4.66 -12.81
N LYS A 72 -2.80 5.67 -11.99
CA LYS A 72 -2.21 7.01 -12.01
C LYS A 72 -1.58 7.35 -10.67
N ARG A 73 -0.55 8.17 -10.71
CA ARG A 73 0.07 8.73 -9.50
C ARG A 73 -0.84 9.77 -8.82
N PRO A 74 -0.67 10.03 -7.51
CA PRO A 74 -1.47 11.00 -6.77
C PRO A 74 -1.54 12.38 -7.45
N GLY A 75 -0.41 12.91 -7.90
CA GLY A 75 -0.35 14.19 -8.61
C GLY A 75 -1.18 14.26 -9.90
N LYS A 76 -1.55 13.12 -10.50
CA LYS A 76 -2.41 13.05 -11.70
C LYS A 76 -3.88 12.86 -11.37
N HIS A 77 -4.23 11.93 -10.48
CA HIS A 77 -5.65 11.72 -10.13
C HIS A 77 -6.19 12.73 -9.12
N GLN A 78 -5.33 13.53 -8.47
CA GLN A 78 -5.64 14.66 -7.59
C GLN A 78 -6.36 14.31 -6.27
N VAL A 79 -6.52 13.05 -5.93
CA VAL A 79 -6.96 12.60 -4.61
C VAL A 79 -5.70 12.46 -3.77
N LEU A 80 -5.39 13.47 -2.98
CA LEU A 80 -4.05 13.67 -2.41
C LEU A 80 -3.94 13.32 -0.92
N ALA A 81 -5.07 13.11 -0.24
CA ALA A 81 -5.15 12.75 1.17
C ALA A 81 -6.47 12.05 1.47
N ASN A 82 -6.60 11.52 2.67
CA ASN A 82 -7.85 10.94 3.15
C ASN A 82 -8.95 12.02 3.27
N PRO A 83 -10.19 11.75 2.84
CA PRO A 83 -11.25 12.73 2.78
C PRO A 83 -11.72 13.20 4.17
N GLU A 84 -11.57 12.39 5.20
CA GLU A 84 -12.02 12.67 6.57
C GLU A 84 -11.34 13.91 7.18
N TRP A 85 -10.14 14.23 6.73
CA TRP A 85 -9.36 15.34 7.28
C TRP A 85 -9.70 16.70 6.69
N ASN A 86 -10.47 16.75 5.57
CA ASN A 86 -10.92 17.97 4.91
C ASN A 86 -9.82 19.05 4.76
N ILE A 87 -8.66 18.63 4.24
CA ILE A 87 -7.49 19.51 4.06
C ILE A 87 -7.50 20.27 2.73
N ALA A 88 -8.66 20.56 2.19
CA ALA A 88 -8.89 21.31 0.94
C ALA A 88 -8.40 20.61 -0.35
N TYR A 89 -8.21 19.32 -0.33
CA TYR A 89 -7.95 18.51 -1.52
C TYR A 89 -9.24 17.90 -2.07
N GLN A 90 -9.15 17.36 -3.28
CA GLN A 90 -10.24 16.61 -3.88
C GLN A 90 -10.55 15.36 -3.03
N VAL A 91 -11.81 15.22 -2.64
CA VAL A 91 -12.23 14.19 -1.67
C VAL A 91 -12.59 12.84 -2.28
N SER A 92 -12.68 12.77 -3.61
CA SER A 92 -13.06 11.55 -4.35
C SER A 92 -12.48 11.57 -5.76
N ILE A 93 -12.29 10.40 -6.34
CA ILE A 93 -12.02 10.27 -7.78
C ILE A 93 -13.24 10.85 -8.53
N PRO A 94 -13.06 11.75 -9.51
CA PRO A 94 -14.17 12.28 -10.30
C PRO A 94 -14.92 11.17 -11.04
N GLU A 95 -16.24 11.28 -11.11
CA GLU A 95 -17.05 10.40 -11.99
C GLU A 95 -16.58 10.54 -13.44
N GLY A 96 -16.52 9.40 -14.14
CA GLY A 96 -16.00 9.34 -15.50
C GLY A 96 -14.47 9.28 -15.61
N THR A 97 -13.75 9.28 -14.48
CA THR A 97 -12.32 8.92 -14.51
C THR A 97 -12.17 7.46 -14.93
N TRP A 98 -11.26 7.23 -15.88
CA TRP A 98 -10.92 5.87 -16.28
C TRP A 98 -10.40 5.04 -15.11
N THR A 99 -10.88 3.80 -14.97
CA THR A 99 -10.44 2.81 -13.99
C THR A 99 -10.32 1.45 -14.67
N TYR A 100 -9.41 0.61 -14.19
CA TYR A 100 -9.29 -0.75 -14.74
C TYR A 100 -10.54 -1.60 -14.47
N THR A 101 -11.25 -1.33 -13.39
CA THR A 101 -12.50 -2.01 -13.04
C THR A 101 -13.62 -1.71 -14.05
N GLN A 102 -13.77 -0.44 -14.47
CA GLN A 102 -14.71 -0.08 -15.52
C GLN A 102 -14.32 -0.68 -16.87
N GLU A 103 -13.02 -0.68 -17.20
CA GLU A 103 -12.53 -1.30 -18.46
C GLU A 103 -12.82 -2.80 -18.52
N LEU A 104 -12.60 -3.52 -17.39
CA LEU A 104 -12.97 -4.93 -17.29
C LEU A 104 -14.47 -5.16 -17.40
N ARG A 105 -15.29 -4.32 -16.77
CA ARG A 105 -16.76 -4.38 -16.85
C ARG A 105 -17.22 -4.22 -18.31
N ASP A 106 -16.67 -3.24 -19.02
CA ASP A 106 -17.01 -2.97 -20.42
C ASP A 106 -16.54 -4.11 -21.33
N ALA A 107 -15.50 -4.85 -20.94
CA ALA A 107 -15.03 -6.07 -21.60
C ALA A 107 -15.84 -7.33 -21.23
N GLY A 108 -16.88 -7.22 -20.40
CA GLY A 108 -17.80 -8.31 -20.05
C GLY A 108 -17.40 -9.13 -18.83
N TYR A 109 -16.52 -8.62 -17.98
CA TYR A 109 -16.16 -9.25 -16.71
C TYR A 109 -17.23 -9.04 -15.63
N ASN A 110 -17.40 -10.01 -14.75
CA ASN A 110 -17.92 -9.75 -13.41
C ASN A 110 -16.85 -9.08 -12.59
N VAL A 111 -17.11 -7.90 -12.05
CA VAL A 111 -16.13 -7.11 -11.28
C VAL A 111 -16.70 -6.77 -9.91
N GLY A 112 -16.00 -7.15 -8.85
CA GLY A 112 -16.41 -6.88 -7.46
C GLY A 112 -15.27 -6.35 -6.62
N ILE A 113 -15.59 -5.43 -5.69
CA ILE A 113 -14.68 -4.96 -4.65
C ILE A 113 -15.35 -5.22 -3.31
N VAL A 114 -14.84 -6.18 -2.55
CA VAL A 114 -15.32 -6.53 -1.20
C VAL A 114 -14.38 -5.94 -0.16
N GLY A 115 -14.92 -5.25 0.83
CA GLY A 115 -14.16 -4.67 1.92
C GLY A 115 -13.82 -3.19 1.74
N LYS A 116 -12.64 -2.76 2.22
CA LYS A 116 -12.27 -1.36 2.31
C LYS A 116 -11.97 -0.75 0.93
N TYR A 117 -12.98 -0.10 0.34
CA TYR A 117 -12.82 0.62 -0.93
C TYR A 117 -11.99 1.90 -0.76
N HIS A 118 -12.42 2.83 0.07
CA HIS A 118 -11.73 4.05 0.55
C HIS A 118 -11.04 4.89 -0.56
N CYS A 119 -11.67 5.04 -1.71
CA CYS A 119 -11.21 5.92 -2.79
C CYS A 119 -11.94 7.27 -2.81
N GLY A 120 -12.38 7.73 -1.64
CA GLY A 120 -13.22 8.92 -1.44
C GLY A 120 -14.68 8.53 -1.17
N TYR A 121 -15.62 9.47 -1.40
CA TYR A 121 -17.04 9.29 -1.07
C TYR A 121 -17.85 8.63 -2.18
N ASN A 122 -17.32 8.52 -3.40
CA ASN A 122 -17.98 7.80 -4.48
C ASN A 122 -17.86 6.28 -4.25
N LEU A 123 -18.95 5.55 -4.47
CA LEU A 123 -19.00 4.10 -4.29
C LEU A 123 -18.41 3.33 -5.50
N PRO A 124 -18.04 2.07 -5.34
CA PRO A 124 -17.44 1.24 -6.40
C PRO A 124 -18.29 1.12 -7.66
N ASP A 125 -19.63 1.19 -7.55
CA ASP A 125 -20.57 1.11 -8.69
C ASP A 125 -20.35 2.22 -9.72
N LYS A 126 -19.83 3.37 -9.30
CA LYS A 126 -19.46 4.49 -10.20
C LYS A 126 -18.24 4.19 -11.05
N PHE A 127 -17.51 3.14 -10.75
CA PHE A 127 -16.26 2.74 -11.39
C PHE A 127 -16.28 1.28 -11.85
N GLY A 128 -17.48 0.75 -12.12
CA GLY A 128 -17.66 -0.55 -12.76
C GLY A 128 -17.55 -1.75 -11.86
N ALA A 129 -17.47 -1.58 -10.54
CA ALA A 129 -17.39 -2.70 -9.59
C ALA A 129 -18.67 -2.85 -8.76
N ASP A 130 -19.08 -4.10 -8.55
CA ASP A 130 -20.16 -4.44 -7.63
C ASP A 130 -19.62 -4.48 -6.19
N ASP A 131 -20.58 -4.38 -5.25
CA ASP A 131 -20.38 -4.40 -3.80
C ASP A 131 -19.91 -3.08 -3.20
N ASP A 132 -20.59 -2.71 -2.13
CA ASP A 132 -20.36 -1.53 -1.31
C ASP A 132 -20.17 -1.92 0.16
N THR A 133 -19.56 -3.06 0.42
CA THR A 133 -19.46 -3.71 1.75
C THR A 133 -18.94 -2.75 2.79
N TYR A 134 -17.88 -2.02 2.46
CA TYR A 134 -17.26 -1.06 3.36
C TYR A 134 -16.49 0.00 2.59
N TRP A 135 -16.93 1.26 2.63
CA TRP A 135 -16.25 2.34 1.90
C TRP A 135 -15.03 2.93 2.64
N GLY A 136 -14.92 2.76 3.97
CA GLY A 136 -13.68 2.93 4.71
C GLY A 136 -13.50 4.20 5.54
N ALA A 137 -14.47 5.13 5.58
CA ALA A 137 -14.34 6.37 6.36
C ALA A 137 -14.86 6.26 7.81
N GLU A 138 -15.74 5.29 8.09
CA GLU A 138 -16.19 5.01 9.45
C GLU A 138 -15.30 3.98 10.14
N ASN A 139 -15.41 3.90 11.48
CA ASN A 139 -14.80 2.81 12.22
C ASN A 139 -15.47 1.48 11.83
N PRO A 140 -14.72 0.45 11.40
CA PRO A 140 -15.30 -0.82 10.92
C PRO A 140 -16.24 -1.47 11.92
N VAL A 141 -15.98 -1.36 13.22
CA VAL A 141 -16.85 -1.95 14.27
C VAL A 141 -18.23 -1.28 14.38
N ALA A 142 -18.41 -0.10 13.80
CA ALA A 142 -19.67 0.62 13.72
C ALA A 142 -20.36 0.51 12.35
N ASN A 143 -19.79 -0.26 11.41
CA ASN A 143 -20.35 -0.43 10.07
C ASN A 143 -21.73 -1.11 10.16
N GLU A 144 -22.75 -0.48 9.58
CA GLU A 144 -24.15 -0.94 9.68
C GLU A 144 -24.35 -2.33 9.06
N LYS A 145 -23.67 -2.66 7.95
CA LYS A 145 -23.77 -3.96 7.30
C LYS A 145 -23.14 -5.08 8.15
N TYR A 146 -22.01 -4.77 8.79
CA TYR A 146 -21.39 -5.69 9.73
C TYR A 146 -22.27 -5.94 10.96
N VAL A 147 -22.85 -4.90 11.55
CA VAL A 147 -23.78 -5.03 12.68
C VAL A 147 -25.00 -5.88 12.29
N ALA A 148 -25.59 -5.63 11.12
CA ALA A 148 -26.70 -6.43 10.61
C ALA A 148 -26.32 -7.89 10.34
N TRP A 149 -25.08 -8.13 9.86
CA TRP A 149 -24.57 -9.49 9.67
C TRP A 149 -24.39 -10.23 11.01
N LEU A 150 -23.89 -9.57 12.04
CA LEU A 150 -23.79 -10.14 13.39
C LEU A 150 -25.17 -10.58 13.89
N GLU A 151 -26.18 -9.71 13.78
CA GLU A 151 -27.56 -10.00 14.19
C GLU A 151 -28.16 -11.17 13.40
N ALA A 152 -28.00 -11.17 12.08
CA ALA A 152 -28.55 -12.23 11.19
C ALA A 152 -27.95 -13.61 11.48
N ASN A 153 -26.70 -13.66 11.94
CA ASN A 153 -25.99 -14.90 12.27
C ASN A 153 -26.03 -15.25 13.77
N ASN A 154 -26.79 -14.51 14.59
CA ASN A 154 -26.86 -14.67 16.05
C ASN A 154 -25.47 -14.61 16.73
N LEU A 155 -24.58 -13.77 16.20
CA LEU A 155 -23.24 -13.54 16.74
C LEU A 155 -23.26 -12.41 17.79
N PRO A 156 -22.32 -12.41 18.75
CA PRO A 156 -22.29 -11.39 19.78
C PRO A 156 -21.95 -10.00 19.17
N PRO A 157 -22.52 -8.91 19.71
CA PRO A 157 -22.17 -7.55 19.29
C PRO A 157 -20.72 -7.20 19.68
N VAL A 158 -20.14 -6.23 18.99
CA VAL A 158 -18.80 -5.75 19.30
C VAL A 158 -18.74 -5.17 20.71
N ARG A 159 -17.84 -5.70 21.51
CA ARG A 159 -17.47 -5.15 22.84
C ARG A 159 -15.97 -5.21 22.99
N ALA A 160 -15.37 -4.05 23.20
CA ALA A 160 -13.93 -3.91 23.42
C ALA A 160 -13.65 -3.63 24.90
N HIS A 161 -12.62 -4.26 25.43
CA HIS A 161 -12.09 -4.04 26.78
C HIS A 161 -10.56 -3.94 26.74
N ASP A 162 -9.92 -3.67 27.88
CA ASP A 162 -8.47 -3.49 28.00
C ASP A 162 -7.92 -2.52 26.93
N LEU A 163 -8.55 -1.36 26.82
CA LEU A 163 -8.20 -0.34 25.84
C LEU A 163 -6.77 0.16 26.07
N TRP A 164 -5.90 -0.13 25.12
CA TRP A 164 -4.52 0.29 25.19
C TRP A 164 -4.30 1.65 24.51
N ARG A 165 -3.78 2.58 25.28
CA ARG A 165 -3.52 3.96 24.87
C ARG A 165 -2.16 4.42 25.37
N GLY A 166 -1.48 5.28 24.61
CA GLY A 166 -0.39 6.06 25.15
C GLY A 166 -0.87 7.28 25.92
N LYS A 167 0.07 8.12 26.33
CA LYS A 167 -0.21 9.38 27.02
C LYS A 167 0.27 10.55 26.19
N LEU A 168 -0.62 11.51 25.99
CA LEU A 168 -0.31 12.81 25.40
C LEU A 168 0.43 13.69 26.42
N PRO A 169 1.10 14.76 25.98
CA PRO A 169 1.65 15.77 26.87
C PRO A 169 0.62 16.26 27.89
N GLY A 170 1.04 16.36 29.14
CA GLY A 170 0.14 16.70 30.26
C GLY A 170 -0.64 15.52 30.84
N GLY A 171 -0.36 14.27 30.42
CA GLY A 171 -0.89 13.04 31.01
C GLY A 171 -2.29 12.64 30.55
N ARG A 172 -2.86 13.34 29.57
CA ARG A 172 -4.14 12.98 28.93
C ARG A 172 -4.02 11.66 28.19
N ASP A 173 -5.13 10.92 28.10
CA ASP A 173 -5.18 9.71 27.27
C ASP A 173 -5.04 10.06 25.79
N GLY A 174 -4.22 9.28 25.10
CA GLY A 174 -4.07 9.33 23.66
C GLY A 174 -5.12 8.52 22.91
N HIS A 175 -4.89 8.32 21.62
CA HIS A 175 -5.74 7.48 20.78
C HIS A 175 -5.74 6.01 21.27
N ILE A 176 -6.80 5.28 20.99
CA ILE A 176 -6.82 3.83 21.16
C ILE A 176 -5.92 3.25 20.07
N ILE A 177 -4.93 2.46 20.47
CA ILE A 177 -4.00 1.79 19.57
C ILE A 177 -4.38 0.31 19.42
N ALA A 178 -4.74 -0.33 20.54
CA ALA A 178 -5.17 -1.71 20.58
C ALA A 178 -6.22 -1.94 21.64
N ALA A 179 -7.02 -3.01 21.51
CA ALA A 179 -7.98 -3.47 22.51
C ALA A 179 -8.32 -4.94 22.29
N ARG A 180 -8.78 -5.59 23.35
CA ARG A 180 -9.34 -6.94 23.29
C ARG A 180 -10.81 -6.89 22.91
N LEU A 181 -11.26 -7.87 22.15
CA LEU A 181 -12.67 -8.08 21.82
C LEU A 181 -13.23 -9.24 22.65
N ASP A 182 -14.44 -9.04 23.20
CA ASP A 182 -15.23 -10.13 23.82
C ASP A 182 -15.78 -11.13 22.79
N GLN A 183 -15.65 -10.81 21.49
CA GLN A 183 -16.13 -11.63 20.39
C GLN A 183 -15.14 -12.76 20.08
N PRO A 184 -15.65 -13.95 19.67
CA PRO A 184 -14.80 -14.96 19.06
C PRO A 184 -14.38 -14.56 17.63
N GLU A 185 -13.40 -15.24 17.06
CA GLU A 185 -12.89 -14.98 15.71
C GLU A 185 -14.02 -14.96 14.67
N GLU A 186 -14.97 -15.88 14.75
CA GLU A 186 -16.13 -16.02 13.84
C GLU A 186 -17.05 -14.79 13.82
N ALA A 187 -16.91 -13.89 14.78
CA ALA A 187 -17.69 -12.66 14.86
C ALA A 187 -16.87 -11.40 14.57
N THR A 188 -15.63 -11.54 14.09
CA THR A 188 -14.78 -10.38 13.78
C THR A 188 -15.18 -9.69 12.47
N PHE A 189 -14.74 -8.44 12.30
CA PHE A 189 -14.96 -7.72 11.05
C PHE A 189 -14.23 -8.37 9.88
N GLU A 190 -13.03 -8.88 10.08
CA GLU A 190 -12.25 -9.57 9.04
C GLU A 190 -12.96 -10.87 8.60
N ARG A 191 -13.61 -11.60 9.53
CA ARG A 191 -14.45 -12.74 9.22
C ARG A 191 -15.63 -12.34 8.34
N PHE A 192 -16.32 -11.25 8.68
CA PHE A 192 -17.40 -10.71 7.87
C PHE A 192 -16.95 -10.42 6.44
N LEU A 193 -15.77 -9.77 6.26
CA LEU A 193 -15.24 -9.49 4.93
C LEU A 193 -14.90 -10.76 4.16
N ALA A 194 -14.29 -11.75 4.82
CA ALA A 194 -13.98 -13.03 4.19
C ALA A 194 -15.25 -13.79 3.77
N ASP A 195 -16.30 -13.78 4.58
CA ASP A 195 -17.58 -14.42 4.23
C ASP A 195 -18.22 -13.73 3.02
N ARG A 196 -18.21 -12.40 2.95
CA ARG A 196 -18.67 -11.64 1.77
C ARG A 196 -17.87 -11.98 0.52
N ALA A 197 -16.55 -12.06 0.64
CA ALA A 197 -15.68 -12.44 -0.46
C ALA A 197 -15.96 -13.87 -0.95
N ILE A 198 -16.16 -14.81 -0.04
CA ILE A 198 -16.51 -16.20 -0.34
C ILE A 198 -17.86 -16.29 -1.07
N GLU A 199 -18.87 -15.53 -0.64
CA GLU A 199 -20.18 -15.47 -1.31
C GLU A 199 -20.01 -15.00 -2.77
N LYS A 200 -19.28 -13.87 -2.99
CA LYS A 200 -19.00 -13.35 -4.33
C LYS A 200 -18.19 -14.32 -5.18
N LEU A 201 -17.19 -14.94 -4.59
CA LEU A 201 -16.34 -15.90 -5.30
C LEU A 201 -17.15 -17.12 -5.80
N ARG A 202 -18.09 -17.61 -4.99
CA ARG A 202 -18.99 -18.69 -5.40
C ARG A 202 -19.94 -18.29 -6.53
N GLU A 203 -20.48 -17.08 -6.47
CA GLU A 203 -21.32 -16.50 -7.53
C GLU A 203 -20.53 -16.43 -8.86
N TYR A 204 -19.37 -15.78 -8.85
CA TYR A 204 -18.54 -15.59 -10.04
C TYR A 204 -17.96 -16.89 -10.59
N ALA A 205 -17.60 -17.84 -9.73
CA ALA A 205 -17.15 -19.16 -10.15
C ALA A 205 -18.26 -19.97 -10.81
N ALA A 206 -19.52 -19.79 -10.42
CA ALA A 206 -20.65 -20.42 -11.10
C ALA A 206 -20.82 -19.84 -12.52
N ASP A 207 -20.80 -18.53 -12.67
CA ASP A 207 -20.89 -17.86 -13.98
C ASP A 207 -19.72 -18.27 -14.89
N TRP A 208 -18.50 -18.36 -14.36
CA TRP A 208 -17.34 -18.86 -15.09
C TRP A 208 -17.51 -20.31 -15.60
N LYS A 209 -18.07 -21.18 -14.75
CA LYS A 209 -18.32 -22.58 -15.14
C LYS A 209 -19.43 -22.70 -16.19
N ASP A 210 -20.51 -21.94 -16.04
CA ASP A 210 -21.71 -22.06 -16.86
C ASP A 210 -21.59 -21.35 -18.20
N SER A 211 -21.05 -20.15 -18.23
CA SER A 211 -21.03 -19.26 -19.42
C SER A 211 -19.63 -18.85 -19.86
N LYS A 212 -18.58 -19.21 -19.11
CA LYS A 212 -17.22 -18.69 -19.31
C LYS A 212 -17.11 -17.18 -19.14
N GLN A 213 -18.02 -16.57 -18.36
CA GLN A 213 -17.93 -15.16 -18.03
C GLN A 213 -16.76 -14.96 -17.03
N PRO A 214 -15.71 -14.23 -17.39
CA PRO A 214 -14.57 -14.04 -16.52
C PRO A 214 -14.91 -13.07 -15.38
N PHE A 215 -14.08 -13.09 -14.32
CA PHE A 215 -14.25 -12.20 -13.19
C PHE A 215 -12.93 -11.54 -12.74
N CYS A 216 -13.07 -10.39 -12.10
CA CYS A 216 -12.07 -9.77 -11.27
C CYS A 216 -12.69 -9.49 -9.90
N LEU A 217 -12.16 -10.11 -8.86
CA LEU A 217 -12.61 -9.91 -7.49
C LEU A 217 -11.45 -9.34 -6.66
N ASP A 218 -11.65 -8.11 -6.18
CA ASP A 218 -10.74 -7.45 -5.25
C ASP A 218 -11.28 -7.60 -3.83
N VAL A 219 -10.49 -8.20 -2.95
CA VAL A 219 -10.82 -8.40 -1.53
C VAL A 219 -9.89 -7.54 -0.69
N HIS A 220 -10.43 -6.50 -0.09
CA HIS A 220 -9.69 -5.49 0.66
C HIS A 220 -9.98 -5.59 2.15
N PHE A 221 -9.12 -6.26 2.90
CA PHE A 221 -9.21 -6.31 4.36
C PHE A 221 -8.98 -4.92 4.98
N PHE A 222 -9.62 -4.66 6.12
CA PHE A 222 -9.32 -3.47 6.92
C PHE A 222 -8.00 -3.61 7.66
N GLY A 223 -7.75 -4.77 8.22
CA GLY A 223 -6.54 -5.02 8.98
C GLY A 223 -5.29 -5.27 8.11
N PRO A 224 -4.12 -5.18 8.72
CA PRO A 224 -3.86 -4.92 10.14
C PRO A 224 -3.84 -3.42 10.54
N HIS A 225 -4.61 -2.55 9.87
CA HIS A 225 -4.75 -1.13 10.22
C HIS A 225 -5.18 -0.94 11.68
N LEU A 226 -4.58 0.02 12.36
CA LEU A 226 -4.98 0.37 13.73
C LEU A 226 -6.41 0.99 13.79
N PRO A 227 -7.13 0.95 14.93
CA PRO A 227 -6.74 0.28 16.18
C PRO A 227 -6.80 -1.25 16.07
N TYR A 228 -5.87 -1.95 16.70
CA TYR A 228 -5.79 -3.40 16.65
C TYR A 228 -6.82 -4.02 17.60
N PHE A 229 -8.00 -4.34 17.09
CA PHE A 229 -9.08 -4.93 17.85
C PHE A 229 -9.16 -6.44 17.61
N LEU A 230 -8.73 -7.22 18.58
CA LEU A 230 -8.55 -8.66 18.43
C LEU A 230 -9.25 -9.45 19.56
N PRO A 231 -9.84 -10.62 19.25
CA PRO A 231 -10.14 -11.63 20.26
C PRO A 231 -8.88 -12.04 21.03
N ASP A 232 -9.05 -12.51 22.26
CA ASP A 232 -7.96 -12.87 23.18
C ASP A 232 -6.96 -13.84 22.57
N GLU A 233 -7.42 -14.84 21.84
CA GLU A 233 -6.59 -15.87 21.21
C GLU A 233 -5.59 -15.29 20.19
N TRP A 234 -5.99 -14.26 19.45
CA TRP A 234 -5.14 -13.57 18.48
C TRP A 234 -4.31 -12.45 19.15
N PHE A 235 -4.88 -11.80 20.18
CA PHE A 235 -4.20 -10.73 20.91
C PHE A 235 -2.97 -11.26 21.70
N ASP A 236 -3.02 -12.50 22.17
CA ASP A 236 -1.96 -13.16 22.92
C ASP A 236 -1.24 -14.27 22.13
N LEU A 237 -1.49 -14.38 20.82
CA LEU A 237 -0.90 -15.42 19.97
C LEU A 237 0.62 -15.40 19.97
N ILE A 238 1.21 -14.21 19.97
CA ILE A 238 2.66 -14.00 19.94
C ILE A 238 3.15 -13.59 21.33
N ASP A 239 4.14 -14.32 21.88
CA ASP A 239 4.78 -13.91 23.11
C ASP A 239 5.63 -12.65 22.87
N PRO A 240 5.39 -11.54 23.59
CA PRO A 240 6.21 -10.34 23.45
C PRO A 240 7.71 -10.56 23.75
N ASN A 241 8.07 -11.61 24.45
CA ASN A 241 9.47 -11.95 24.72
C ASN A 241 10.19 -12.49 23.47
N ASP A 242 9.44 -13.06 22.51
CA ASP A 242 9.98 -13.54 21.24
C ASP A 242 10.13 -12.42 20.21
N VAL A 243 9.62 -11.22 20.52
CA VAL A 243 9.69 -10.06 19.62
C VAL A 243 11.03 -9.36 19.79
N GLU A 244 11.75 -9.22 18.68
CA GLU A 244 12.89 -8.31 18.56
C GLU A 244 12.39 -6.92 18.13
N LEU A 245 12.94 -5.87 18.75
CA LEU A 245 12.63 -4.50 18.32
C LEU A 245 13.28 -4.24 16.96
N PRO A 246 12.64 -3.45 16.07
CA PRO A 246 13.21 -3.12 14.77
C PRO A 246 14.63 -2.55 14.86
N GLU A 247 15.47 -2.81 13.87
CA GLU A 247 16.85 -2.33 13.82
C GLU A 247 16.94 -0.80 14.02
N ASN A 248 15.98 -0.07 13.42
CA ASN A 248 15.87 1.39 13.49
C ASN A 248 15.08 1.89 14.74
N PHE A 249 14.71 1.02 15.67
CA PHE A 249 14.00 1.43 16.89
C PHE A 249 14.76 2.47 17.74
N GLY A 250 16.09 2.43 17.69
CA GLY A 250 16.97 3.36 18.41
C GLY A 250 17.16 4.72 17.73
N ASP A 251 16.47 5.01 16.65
CA ASP A 251 16.62 6.27 15.92
C ASP A 251 16.28 7.47 16.82
N SER A 252 17.17 8.43 16.85
CA SER A 252 17.02 9.67 17.63
C SER A 252 16.26 10.76 16.89
N LEU A 253 16.00 10.58 15.58
CA LEU A 253 15.44 11.57 14.65
C LEU A 253 16.27 12.88 14.55
N ILE A 254 17.48 12.92 15.12
CA ILE A 254 18.37 14.08 15.03
C ILE A 254 18.83 14.28 13.59
N GLY A 255 18.72 15.53 13.09
CA GLY A 255 19.08 15.84 11.70
C GLY A 255 18.02 15.44 10.66
N LYS A 256 16.83 15.07 11.11
CA LYS A 256 15.67 14.73 10.30
C LYS A 256 14.57 15.79 10.44
N PRO A 257 13.54 15.81 9.57
CA PRO A 257 12.45 16.77 9.65
C PRO A 257 11.75 16.74 11.02
N PRO A 258 11.55 17.90 11.69
CA PRO A 258 10.92 17.96 13.03
C PRO A 258 9.51 17.37 13.08
N ILE A 259 8.83 17.27 11.94
CA ILE A 259 7.49 16.67 11.86
C ILE A 259 7.49 15.20 12.30
N GLN A 260 8.58 14.49 12.13
CA GLN A 260 8.73 13.08 12.51
C GLN A 260 8.58 12.91 14.04
N GLU A 261 9.25 13.75 14.81
CA GLU A 261 9.15 13.76 16.28
C GLU A 261 7.72 14.16 16.74
N ASN A 262 7.09 15.12 16.04
CA ASN A 262 5.72 15.53 16.31
C ASN A 262 4.73 14.37 16.13
N TYR A 263 4.94 13.51 15.13
CA TYR A 263 4.09 12.33 14.89
C TYR A 263 4.21 11.29 16.00
N ALA A 264 5.42 11.03 16.52
CA ALA A 264 5.61 10.18 17.69
C ALA A 264 4.79 10.68 18.90
N THR A 265 4.73 12.00 19.06
CA THR A 265 3.94 12.64 20.12
C THR A 265 2.43 12.55 19.84
N TYR A 266 1.98 12.76 18.62
CA TYR A 266 0.58 12.70 18.22
C TYR A 266 -0.04 11.32 18.51
N TRP A 267 0.66 10.24 18.18
CA TRP A 267 0.21 8.88 18.47
C TRP A 267 0.40 8.47 19.93
N SER A 268 1.00 9.36 20.75
CA SER A 268 1.18 9.15 22.19
C SER A 268 2.05 7.93 22.58
N THR A 269 2.78 7.37 21.62
CA THR A 269 3.67 6.22 21.83
C THR A 269 5.05 6.59 22.33
N SER A 270 5.42 7.88 22.32
CA SER A 270 6.69 8.39 22.83
C SER A 270 6.96 8.04 24.31
N SER A 271 5.89 7.78 25.08
CA SER A 271 5.97 7.35 26.49
C SER A 271 6.09 5.84 26.70
N PHE A 272 6.02 5.04 25.64
CA PHE A 272 6.06 3.57 25.76
C PHE A 272 7.43 3.07 26.17
N THR A 273 7.43 2.10 27.10
CA THR A 273 8.64 1.32 27.42
C THR A 273 8.94 0.31 26.31
N ASN A 274 10.14 -0.26 26.33
CA ASN A 274 10.50 -1.31 25.36
C ASN A 274 9.57 -2.53 25.45
N GLU A 275 9.13 -2.89 26.66
CA GLU A 275 8.18 -3.99 26.87
C GLU A 275 6.80 -3.66 26.26
N GLN A 276 6.36 -2.41 26.37
CA GLN A 276 5.10 -1.97 25.75
C GLN A 276 5.21 -1.99 24.21
N TRP A 277 6.34 -1.59 23.66
CA TRP A 277 6.60 -1.69 22.23
C TRP A 277 6.62 -3.14 21.75
N LYS A 278 7.32 -4.03 22.44
CA LYS A 278 7.31 -5.46 22.11
C LYS A 278 5.90 -6.05 22.14
N LYS A 279 5.11 -5.68 23.16
CA LYS A 279 3.70 -6.10 23.23
C LYS A 279 2.87 -5.55 22.06
N LEU A 280 3.07 -4.29 21.67
CA LEU A 280 2.36 -3.70 20.53
C LEU A 280 2.69 -4.43 19.21
N ILE A 281 3.98 -4.71 18.98
CA ILE A 281 4.44 -5.47 17.82
C ILE A 281 3.85 -6.88 17.84
N ALA A 282 3.83 -7.56 19.00
CA ALA A 282 3.23 -8.88 19.15
C ALA A 282 1.74 -8.88 18.78
N VAL A 283 0.98 -7.87 19.23
CA VAL A 283 -0.44 -7.71 18.90
C VAL A 283 -0.63 -7.46 17.40
N TYR A 284 0.20 -6.63 16.80
CA TYR A 284 0.16 -6.38 15.35
C TYR A 284 0.44 -7.67 14.54
N TRP A 285 1.42 -8.49 14.95
CA TRP A 285 1.68 -9.79 14.32
C TRP A 285 0.53 -10.78 14.55
N GLY A 286 -0.14 -10.74 15.71
CA GLY A 286 -1.34 -11.51 15.97
C GLY A 286 -2.49 -11.11 15.03
N TYR A 287 -2.64 -9.81 14.75
CA TYR A 287 -3.63 -9.31 13.78
C TYR A 287 -3.31 -9.79 12.35
N THR A 288 -2.04 -9.70 11.96
CA THR A 288 -1.58 -10.22 10.67
C THR A 288 -1.89 -11.73 10.53
N ALA A 289 -1.67 -12.51 11.59
CA ALA A 289 -1.97 -13.93 11.61
C ALA A 289 -3.47 -14.23 11.50
N MET A 290 -4.34 -13.45 12.13
CA MET A 290 -5.79 -13.57 12.00
C MET A 290 -6.25 -13.30 10.56
N ILE A 291 -5.67 -12.30 9.92
CA ILE A 291 -5.98 -12.00 8.51
C ILE A 291 -5.48 -13.12 7.59
N ASP A 292 -4.29 -13.64 7.82
CA ASP A 292 -3.76 -14.79 7.08
C ASP A 292 -4.71 -16.00 7.16
N PHE A 293 -5.26 -16.25 8.34
CA PHE A 293 -6.26 -17.30 8.53
C PHE A 293 -7.52 -17.07 7.68
N GLU A 294 -8.03 -15.82 7.63
CA GLU A 294 -9.20 -15.49 6.81
C GLU A 294 -8.91 -15.54 5.30
N ILE A 295 -7.71 -15.16 4.88
CA ILE A 295 -7.24 -15.36 3.50
C ILE A 295 -7.23 -16.86 3.18
N GLY A 296 -6.81 -17.70 4.13
CA GLY A 296 -6.82 -19.15 3.99
C GLY A 296 -8.21 -19.70 3.65
N ARG A 297 -9.26 -19.22 4.31
CA ARG A 297 -10.63 -19.60 4.05
C ARG A 297 -11.08 -19.27 2.61
N ILE A 298 -10.71 -18.08 2.12
CA ILE A 298 -11.00 -17.67 0.73
C ILE A 298 -10.27 -18.58 -0.26
N MET A 299 -8.98 -18.83 -0.02
CA MET A 299 -8.17 -19.69 -0.88
C MET A 299 -8.63 -21.17 -0.88
N ASP A 300 -9.10 -21.67 0.26
CA ASP A 300 -9.67 -23.02 0.35
C ASP A 300 -10.95 -23.14 -0.48
N VAL A 301 -11.83 -22.15 -0.43
CA VAL A 301 -13.03 -22.11 -1.29
C VAL A 301 -12.66 -22.01 -2.77
N ALA A 302 -11.68 -21.18 -3.14
CA ALA A 302 -11.21 -21.13 -4.53
C ALA A 302 -10.69 -22.49 -5.03
N ARG A 303 -9.98 -23.22 -4.15
CA ARG A 303 -9.50 -24.58 -4.43
C ARG A 303 -10.65 -25.58 -4.55
N GLU A 304 -11.61 -25.56 -3.63
CA GLU A 304 -12.82 -26.42 -3.68
C GLU A 304 -13.64 -26.18 -4.95
N LEU A 305 -13.75 -24.92 -5.38
CA LEU A 305 -14.41 -24.55 -6.62
C LEU A 305 -13.63 -24.97 -7.87
N GLY A 306 -12.35 -25.34 -7.74
CA GLY A 306 -11.50 -25.76 -8.86
C GLY A 306 -11.24 -24.66 -9.88
N ILE A 307 -11.08 -23.42 -9.41
CA ILE A 307 -10.87 -22.24 -10.28
C ILE A 307 -9.43 -21.70 -10.25
N LEU A 308 -8.56 -22.23 -9.39
CA LEU A 308 -7.18 -21.70 -9.23
C LEU A 308 -6.34 -21.83 -10.50
N ASP A 309 -6.54 -22.88 -11.31
CA ASP A 309 -5.80 -23.06 -12.57
C ASP A 309 -6.22 -22.04 -13.66
N ASP A 310 -7.35 -21.37 -13.49
CA ASP A 310 -7.91 -20.38 -14.41
C ASP A 310 -7.85 -18.94 -13.84
N THR A 311 -7.29 -18.78 -12.62
CA THR A 311 -7.33 -17.51 -11.87
C THR A 311 -5.92 -17.03 -11.52
N ALA A 312 -5.57 -15.84 -11.96
CA ALA A 312 -4.39 -15.14 -11.45
C ALA A 312 -4.68 -14.59 -10.05
N VAL A 313 -3.79 -14.86 -9.10
CA VAL A 313 -3.94 -14.45 -7.70
C VAL A 313 -2.83 -13.48 -7.33
N PHE A 314 -3.21 -12.34 -6.75
CA PHE A 314 -2.30 -11.33 -6.24
C PHE A 314 -2.54 -11.08 -4.75
N PHE A 315 -1.44 -10.93 -4.00
CA PHE A 315 -1.47 -10.44 -2.63
C PHE A 315 -0.64 -9.17 -2.53
N CYS A 316 -1.19 -8.11 -1.93
CA CYS A 316 -0.49 -6.84 -1.72
C CYS A 316 -1.03 -6.08 -0.50
N ALA A 317 -0.41 -4.93 -0.18
CA ALA A 317 -0.94 -3.96 0.76
C ALA A 317 -0.94 -2.56 0.15
N ASP A 318 -1.83 -1.66 0.63
CA ASP A 318 -1.91 -0.29 0.13
C ASP A 318 -0.75 0.59 0.63
N HIS A 319 -0.28 0.38 1.86
CA HIS A 319 0.94 0.95 2.45
C HIS A 319 1.37 0.14 3.66
N GLY A 320 2.57 0.42 4.18
CA GLY A 320 3.09 -0.19 5.39
C GLY A 320 2.66 0.51 6.68
N GLU A 321 3.37 0.19 7.77
CA GLU A 321 3.14 0.63 9.15
C GLU A 321 4.48 0.78 9.87
N PHE A 322 4.60 1.72 10.76
CA PHE A 322 5.82 1.85 11.57
C PHE A 322 5.92 0.80 12.67
N THR A 323 4.91 0.64 13.48
CA THR A 323 4.84 -0.28 14.65
C THR A 323 6.20 -0.53 15.31
N GLY A 324 6.85 0.56 15.77
CA GLY A 324 8.14 0.56 16.43
C GLY A 324 9.34 0.98 15.57
N SER A 325 9.29 0.89 14.25
CA SER A 325 10.33 1.44 13.38
C SER A 325 10.49 2.93 13.64
N HIS A 326 11.74 3.40 13.82
CA HIS A 326 12.07 4.78 14.21
C HIS A 326 11.35 5.26 15.49
N ARG A 327 10.90 4.33 16.35
CA ARG A 327 9.98 4.56 17.50
C ARG A 327 8.67 5.26 17.13
N LEU A 328 8.23 5.08 15.92
CA LEU A 328 6.99 5.62 15.39
C LEU A 328 5.88 4.56 15.38
N ASN A 329 4.66 5.00 15.16
CA ASN A 329 3.47 4.18 14.98
C ASN A 329 2.61 4.79 13.89
N ASP A 330 1.80 3.97 13.20
CA ASP A 330 0.98 4.39 12.07
C ASP A 330 1.84 4.73 10.82
N LYS A 331 1.41 5.62 10.01
CA LYS A 331 2.05 6.18 8.81
C LYS A 331 2.00 7.70 8.87
N GLY A 332 2.56 8.40 7.89
CA GLY A 332 2.48 9.85 7.85
C GLY A 332 3.57 10.52 7.02
N PRO A 333 3.98 11.74 7.40
CA PRO A 333 4.89 12.58 6.59
C PRO A 333 6.36 12.17 6.70
N MET A 334 6.63 10.89 6.56
CA MET A 334 7.97 10.29 6.53
C MET A 334 8.02 9.31 5.36
N MET A 335 9.13 9.32 4.58
CA MET A 335 9.21 8.51 3.37
C MET A 335 10.15 7.30 3.55
N TYR A 336 10.03 6.60 4.69
CA TYR A 336 10.81 5.39 4.98
C TYR A 336 10.28 4.15 4.24
N ASP A 337 11.17 3.19 3.96
CA ASP A 337 10.78 1.92 3.33
C ASP A 337 9.76 1.16 4.19
N ASP A 338 9.77 1.30 5.52
CA ASP A 338 8.78 0.67 6.42
C ASP A 338 7.32 0.93 6.02
N ILE A 339 7.01 2.10 5.46
CA ILE A 339 5.64 2.44 5.05
C ILE A 339 5.45 2.56 3.54
N TYR A 340 6.53 2.66 2.75
CA TYR A 340 6.45 2.75 1.30
C TYR A 340 6.71 1.43 0.58
N ASN A 341 7.58 0.55 1.11
CA ASN A 341 7.81 -0.78 0.54
C ASN A 341 6.78 -1.76 1.10
N VAL A 342 5.87 -2.22 0.24
CA VAL A 342 4.75 -3.08 0.61
C VAL A 342 4.95 -4.51 0.11
N PRO A 343 4.34 -5.51 0.76
CA PRO A 343 4.36 -6.88 0.25
C PRO A 343 3.66 -6.96 -1.11
N PHE A 344 4.22 -7.73 -2.03
CA PHE A 344 3.59 -8.04 -3.31
C PHE A 344 3.96 -9.45 -3.77
N ILE A 345 2.96 -10.29 -3.90
CA ILE A 345 3.09 -11.67 -4.38
C ILE A 345 2.13 -11.86 -5.56
N ALA A 346 2.59 -12.50 -6.62
CA ALA A 346 1.81 -12.77 -7.82
C ALA A 346 1.90 -14.26 -8.18
N HIS A 347 0.76 -14.88 -8.47
CA HIS A 347 0.68 -16.20 -9.07
C HIS A 347 -0.21 -16.15 -10.30
N ILE A 348 0.37 -16.29 -11.49
CA ILE A 348 -0.34 -16.32 -12.76
C ILE A 348 -0.15 -17.74 -13.32
N PRO A 349 -1.20 -18.57 -13.36
CA PRO A 349 -1.09 -19.97 -13.77
C PRO A 349 -0.46 -20.13 -15.16
N GLY A 350 0.53 -21.02 -15.29
CA GLY A 350 1.26 -21.26 -16.53
C GLY A 350 2.21 -20.12 -16.97
N VAL A 351 2.31 -19.06 -16.21
CA VAL A 351 3.19 -17.89 -16.49
C VAL A 351 4.23 -17.69 -15.41
N SER A 352 3.78 -17.49 -14.17
CA SER A 352 4.68 -17.22 -13.06
C SER A 352 5.55 -18.43 -12.75
N THR A 353 6.86 -18.19 -12.60
CA THR A 353 7.78 -19.16 -12.00
C THR A 353 7.75 -18.99 -10.48
N VAL A 354 8.20 -20.02 -9.76
CA VAL A 354 8.46 -19.86 -8.32
C VAL A 354 9.75 -19.07 -8.15
N GLY A 355 9.69 -17.95 -7.42
CA GLY A 355 10.89 -17.13 -7.23
C GLY A 355 10.67 -15.79 -6.57
N ARG A 356 11.73 -15.00 -6.57
CA ARG A 356 11.75 -13.63 -6.07
C ARG A 356 12.47 -12.69 -7.02
N SER A 357 12.07 -11.41 -7.01
CA SER A 357 12.78 -10.35 -7.71
C SER A 357 12.91 -9.11 -6.81
N ASP A 358 14.04 -8.43 -6.96
CA ASP A 358 14.31 -7.10 -6.41
C ASP A 358 14.09 -5.99 -7.46
N ALA A 359 13.44 -6.29 -8.57
CA ALA A 359 13.00 -5.29 -9.52
C ALA A 359 12.02 -4.32 -8.85
N PHE A 360 12.20 -3.03 -9.11
CA PHE A 360 11.27 -2.03 -8.60
C PHE A 360 9.91 -2.18 -9.27
N VAL A 361 8.89 -2.52 -8.48
CA VAL A 361 7.50 -2.54 -8.91
C VAL A 361 6.67 -1.57 -8.06
N SER A 362 5.51 -1.22 -8.53
CA SER A 362 4.60 -0.30 -7.82
C SER A 362 3.19 -0.85 -7.83
N LEU A 363 2.37 -0.46 -6.86
CA LEU A 363 0.94 -0.80 -6.86
C LEU A 363 0.22 -0.33 -8.12
N ILE A 364 0.67 0.76 -8.76
CA ILE A 364 0.12 1.24 -10.04
C ILE A 364 0.43 0.30 -11.22
N ASP A 365 1.26 -0.72 -11.04
CA ASP A 365 1.54 -1.74 -12.06
C ASP A 365 0.45 -2.83 -12.09
N LEU A 366 -0.30 -2.99 -11.00
CA LEU A 366 -1.35 -4.01 -10.92
C LEU A 366 -2.46 -3.81 -11.97
N PRO A 367 -3.03 -2.60 -12.18
CA PRO A 367 -4.00 -2.37 -13.25
C PRO A 367 -3.49 -2.81 -14.64
N ALA A 368 -2.26 -2.43 -14.99
CA ALA A 368 -1.67 -2.83 -16.27
C ALA A 368 -1.50 -4.35 -16.38
N THR A 369 -1.17 -5.01 -15.27
CA THR A 369 -1.02 -6.46 -15.18
C THR A 369 -2.37 -7.16 -15.36
N VAL A 370 -3.42 -6.66 -14.71
CA VAL A 370 -4.77 -7.20 -14.82
C VAL A 370 -5.31 -7.04 -16.25
N LEU A 371 -5.12 -5.87 -16.89
CA LEU A 371 -5.50 -5.69 -18.29
C LEU A 371 -4.73 -6.64 -19.24
N ASP A 372 -3.45 -6.86 -18.97
CA ASP A 372 -2.63 -7.78 -19.76
C ASP A 372 -3.15 -9.23 -19.68
N ILE A 373 -3.53 -9.69 -18.46
CA ILE A 373 -4.18 -10.99 -18.24
C ILE A 373 -5.53 -11.07 -18.96
N ALA A 374 -6.29 -9.99 -18.94
CA ALA A 374 -7.57 -9.90 -19.65
C ALA A 374 -7.41 -9.83 -21.17
N GLY A 375 -6.21 -9.62 -21.70
CA GLY A 375 -5.95 -9.41 -23.13
C GLY A 375 -6.42 -8.04 -23.62
N LEU A 376 -6.50 -7.05 -22.73
CA LEU A 376 -6.91 -5.68 -23.01
C LEU A 376 -5.71 -4.76 -23.23
N ASP A 377 -5.96 -3.53 -23.68
CA ASP A 377 -4.91 -2.56 -23.97
C ASP A 377 -4.27 -1.99 -22.70
N THR A 378 -3.06 -2.40 -22.40
CA THR A 378 -2.29 -1.93 -21.24
C THR A 378 -1.82 -0.47 -21.37
N SER A 379 -1.84 0.12 -22.55
CA SER A 379 -1.47 1.52 -22.78
C SER A 379 -2.46 2.52 -22.17
N LEU A 380 -3.63 2.06 -21.75
CA LEU A 380 -4.62 2.84 -21.01
C LEU A 380 -4.13 3.20 -19.58
N VAL A 381 -3.18 2.42 -19.03
CA VAL A 381 -2.59 2.69 -17.73
C VAL A 381 -1.42 3.65 -17.90
N GLU A 382 -1.59 4.90 -17.48
CA GLU A 382 -0.65 5.98 -17.78
C GLU A 382 0.71 5.86 -17.09
N ASP A 383 0.74 5.41 -15.82
CA ASP A 383 1.95 5.43 -15.00
C ASP A 383 2.44 4.03 -14.60
N GLY A 384 1.61 2.98 -14.81
CA GLY A 384 1.92 1.60 -14.48
C GLY A 384 2.41 0.79 -15.69
N ARG A 385 3.05 -0.34 -15.42
CA ARG A 385 3.52 -1.31 -16.41
C ARG A 385 3.15 -2.72 -15.98
N SER A 386 2.73 -3.57 -16.92
CA SER A 386 2.48 -4.98 -16.61
C SER A 386 3.75 -5.68 -16.12
N ILE A 387 3.61 -6.40 -15.00
CA ILE A 387 4.69 -7.20 -14.39
C ILE A 387 4.71 -8.66 -14.86
N VAL A 388 3.84 -9.04 -15.80
CA VAL A 388 3.72 -10.42 -16.29
C VAL A 388 5.08 -11.00 -16.67
N ASP A 389 5.90 -10.26 -17.42
CA ASP A 389 7.22 -10.74 -17.84
C ASP A 389 8.22 -10.87 -16.68
N LEU A 390 8.10 -10.03 -15.65
CA LEU A 390 8.93 -10.18 -14.45
C LEU A 390 8.61 -11.47 -13.68
N THR A 391 7.34 -11.88 -13.65
CA THR A 391 6.93 -13.10 -12.94
C THR A 391 7.42 -14.39 -13.61
N ARG A 392 7.90 -14.32 -14.86
CA ARG A 392 8.58 -15.44 -15.55
C ARG A 392 9.99 -15.71 -15.02
N GLY A 393 10.49 -14.81 -14.18
CA GLY A 393 11.88 -14.83 -13.71
C GLY A 393 12.85 -14.25 -14.74
N GLY A 394 13.90 -13.63 -14.26
CA GLY A 394 14.90 -12.97 -15.09
C GLY A 394 14.75 -11.46 -15.17
N GLN A 395 15.63 -10.85 -15.96
CA GLN A 395 15.64 -9.40 -16.17
C GLN A 395 14.77 -9.04 -17.38
N VAL A 396 14.01 -7.94 -17.26
CA VAL A 396 13.23 -7.35 -18.35
C VAL A 396 13.98 -6.10 -18.83
N GLU A 397 14.36 -6.10 -20.11
CA GLU A 397 15.10 -4.97 -20.71
C GLU A 397 14.27 -3.68 -20.60
N GLY A 398 14.93 -2.59 -20.18
CA GLY A 398 14.28 -1.29 -20.01
C GLY A 398 13.28 -1.22 -18.85
N TRP A 399 13.32 -2.17 -17.91
CA TRP A 399 12.60 -2.04 -16.67
C TRP A 399 13.21 -0.93 -15.80
N ARG A 400 12.39 -0.33 -14.91
CA ARG A 400 12.84 0.78 -14.07
C ARG A 400 13.94 0.35 -13.09
N GLU A 401 14.94 1.21 -12.88
CA GLU A 401 16.04 1.00 -11.94
C GLU A 401 15.88 1.85 -10.66
N ASP A 402 14.86 2.70 -10.64
CA ASP A 402 14.49 3.56 -9.52
C ASP A 402 12.97 3.76 -9.45
N ILE A 403 12.52 4.34 -8.35
CA ILE A 403 11.11 4.68 -8.19
C ILE A 403 10.95 6.05 -7.51
N VAL A 404 9.96 6.82 -7.98
CA VAL A 404 9.58 8.10 -7.37
C VAL A 404 8.23 7.94 -6.69
N CYS A 405 8.19 8.30 -5.39
CA CYS A 405 6.97 8.34 -4.60
C CYS A 405 6.65 9.78 -4.17
N GLU A 406 5.37 10.01 -3.87
CA GLU A 406 4.83 11.31 -3.54
C GLU A 406 4.18 11.29 -2.16
N PHE A 407 4.24 12.40 -1.44
CA PHE A 407 3.41 12.67 -0.28
C PHE A 407 2.83 14.08 -0.40
N HIS A 408 1.52 14.22 -0.10
CA HIS A 408 0.81 15.49 -0.24
C HIS A 408 0.12 15.94 1.04
N GLY A 409 0.09 15.08 2.06
CA GLY A 409 -0.49 15.38 3.35
C GLY A 409 -1.27 14.20 3.93
N HIS A 410 -1.56 14.32 5.23
CA HIS A 410 -2.42 13.39 5.97
C HIS A 410 -3.40 14.22 6.82
N HIS A 411 -2.97 14.77 7.94
CA HIS A 411 -3.80 15.64 8.78
C HIS A 411 -3.76 17.12 8.35
N PHE A 412 -2.78 17.47 7.53
CA PHE A 412 -2.55 18.82 6.98
C PHE A 412 -1.77 18.70 5.67
N PRO A 413 -1.83 19.72 4.79
CA PRO A 413 -1.06 19.74 3.56
C PRO A 413 0.44 19.75 3.85
N LEU A 414 1.18 18.83 3.24
CA LEU A 414 2.63 18.77 3.27
C LEU A 414 3.11 18.02 2.03
N GLN A 415 4.03 18.60 1.29
CA GLN A 415 4.51 17.97 0.08
C GLN A 415 5.93 17.44 0.24
N GLN A 416 6.14 16.18 -0.16
CA GLN A 416 7.45 15.55 -0.21
C GLN A 416 7.57 14.75 -1.51
N ARG A 417 8.80 14.59 -2.02
CA ARG A 417 9.11 13.68 -3.13
C ARG A 417 10.32 12.84 -2.78
N MET A 418 10.19 11.56 -3.01
CA MET A 418 11.25 10.58 -2.79
C MET A 418 11.70 10.01 -4.14
N LEU A 419 13.02 9.92 -4.34
CA LEU A 419 13.64 9.05 -5.32
C LEU A 419 14.32 7.91 -4.58
N ARG A 420 13.92 6.68 -4.85
CA ARG A 420 14.49 5.46 -4.31
C ARG A 420 15.20 4.69 -5.42
N THR A 421 16.52 4.63 -5.36
CA THR A 421 17.37 3.76 -6.19
C THR A 421 17.77 2.52 -5.39
N ARG A 422 18.47 1.57 -5.98
CA ARG A 422 18.96 0.38 -5.25
C ARG A 422 19.83 0.76 -4.04
N ASP A 423 20.71 1.72 -4.21
CA ASP A 423 21.77 2.05 -3.25
C ASP A 423 21.45 3.26 -2.38
N PHE A 424 20.56 4.14 -2.83
CA PHE A 424 20.30 5.41 -2.18
C PHE A 424 18.82 5.77 -2.15
N LYS A 425 18.47 6.60 -1.18
CA LYS A 425 17.18 7.26 -1.10
C LYS A 425 17.37 8.75 -0.89
N LEU A 426 16.77 9.56 -1.77
CA LEU A 426 16.73 11.02 -1.64
C LEU A 426 15.27 11.44 -1.35
N VAL A 427 15.07 12.26 -0.30
CA VAL A 427 13.76 12.88 0.00
C VAL A 427 13.92 14.39 0.00
N ILE A 428 13.11 15.05 -0.81
CA ILE A 428 13.05 16.53 -0.86
C ILE A 428 11.84 17.00 -0.05
N ASN A 429 12.12 17.81 0.95
CA ASN A 429 11.19 18.41 1.89
C ASN A 429 11.21 19.95 1.74
N PRO A 430 10.30 20.56 0.95
CA PRO A 430 10.41 21.98 0.53
C PRO A 430 10.59 23.01 1.64
N GLU A 431 10.01 22.76 2.83
CA GLU A 431 10.05 23.70 3.96
C GLU A 431 10.72 23.09 5.20
N SER A 432 11.56 22.04 4.99
CA SER A 432 12.18 21.32 6.09
C SER A 432 13.57 20.80 5.71
N ILE A 433 14.08 19.85 6.49
CA ILE A 433 15.36 19.19 6.25
C ILE A 433 15.18 18.16 5.13
N ASN A 434 15.96 18.28 4.05
CA ASN A 434 16.06 17.23 3.04
C ASN A 434 16.79 16.01 3.60
N GLU A 435 16.52 14.84 3.04
CA GLU A 435 17.07 13.59 3.56
C GLU A 435 17.80 12.84 2.43
N LEU A 436 18.94 12.24 2.77
CA LEU A 436 19.68 11.32 1.92
C LEU A 436 20.14 10.14 2.77
N TYR A 437 19.87 8.93 2.30
CA TYR A 437 20.28 7.69 2.96
C TYR A 437 21.14 6.85 2.02
N ASP A 438 22.29 6.37 2.50
CA ASP A 438 23.12 5.37 1.81
C ASP A 438 22.70 3.97 2.29
N LEU A 439 21.82 3.34 1.55
CA LEU A 439 21.18 2.07 1.94
C LEU A 439 22.12 0.86 1.90
N ARG A 440 23.32 1.01 1.32
CA ARG A 440 24.37 -0.01 1.36
C ARG A 440 25.02 -0.09 2.74
N LEU A 441 25.05 1.03 3.46
CA LEU A 441 25.68 1.17 4.78
C LEU A 441 24.65 1.32 5.91
N ASP A 442 23.48 1.84 5.59
CA ASP A 442 22.41 2.17 6.51
C ASP A 442 21.05 1.76 5.91
N PRO A 443 20.79 0.46 5.74
CA PRO A 443 19.52 -0.05 5.20
C PRO A 443 18.32 0.29 6.08
N ALA A 444 18.57 0.59 7.37
CA ALA A 444 17.56 0.96 8.34
C ALA A 444 17.23 2.47 8.38
N GLU A 445 17.84 3.26 7.49
CA GLU A 445 17.57 4.68 7.28
C GLU A 445 17.70 5.56 8.54
N MET A 446 18.66 5.24 9.41
CA MET A 446 18.87 5.95 10.67
C MET A 446 19.63 7.28 10.51
N ASN A 447 20.54 7.35 9.53
CA ASN A 447 21.51 8.43 9.43
C ASN A 447 21.24 9.28 8.17
N ASN A 448 20.71 10.49 8.35
CA ASN A 448 20.58 11.44 7.27
C ASN A 448 21.94 12.00 6.87
N VAL A 449 22.45 11.62 5.70
CA VAL A 449 23.78 12.07 5.17
C VAL A 449 23.67 13.20 4.16
N TYR A 450 22.51 13.87 4.03
CA TYR A 450 22.25 14.91 3.03
C TYR A 450 23.28 16.06 3.05
N THR A 451 23.75 16.44 4.24
CA THR A 451 24.71 17.55 4.40
C THR A 451 26.17 17.09 4.52
N VAL A 452 26.43 15.79 4.38
CA VAL A 452 27.78 15.22 4.51
C VAL A 452 28.54 15.38 3.19
N PRO A 453 29.66 16.12 3.14
CA PRO A 453 30.33 16.55 1.88
C PRO A 453 30.75 15.40 0.95
N VAL A 454 31.08 14.23 1.48
CA VAL A 454 31.49 13.08 0.64
C VAL A 454 30.36 12.59 -0.27
N TYR A 455 29.09 12.91 0.04
CA TYR A 455 27.91 12.56 -0.75
C TYR A 455 27.44 13.67 -1.72
N ASP A 456 28.19 14.80 -1.85
CA ASP A 456 27.76 15.94 -2.68
C ASP A 456 27.54 15.56 -4.15
N GLU A 457 28.39 14.72 -4.71
CA GLU A 457 28.27 14.25 -6.11
C GLU A 457 27.04 13.37 -6.28
N ILE A 458 26.86 12.37 -5.43
CA ILE A 458 25.69 11.47 -5.42
C ILE A 458 24.40 12.26 -5.20
N ARG A 459 24.39 13.21 -4.26
CA ARG A 459 23.24 14.07 -4.01
C ARG A 459 22.82 14.84 -5.26
N ARG A 460 23.78 15.43 -5.99
CA ARG A 460 23.51 16.17 -7.25
C ARG A 460 22.97 15.25 -8.33
N GLU A 461 23.54 14.06 -8.50
CA GLU A 461 23.09 13.07 -9.47
C GLU A 461 21.63 12.66 -9.18
N LEU A 462 21.34 12.25 -7.96
CA LEU A 462 19.99 11.83 -7.55
C LEU A 462 18.97 12.96 -7.67
N ALA A 463 19.35 14.18 -7.28
CA ALA A 463 18.49 15.34 -7.39
C ALA A 463 18.23 15.72 -8.85
N THR A 464 19.21 15.58 -9.72
CA THR A 464 19.06 15.79 -11.16
C THR A 464 18.11 14.76 -11.75
N ASN A 465 18.27 13.48 -11.41
CA ASN A 465 17.39 12.41 -11.83
C ASN A 465 15.95 12.69 -11.36
N LEU A 466 15.74 12.95 -10.07
CA LEU A 466 14.42 13.29 -9.53
C LEU A 466 13.79 14.48 -10.27
N TYR A 467 14.55 15.57 -10.48
CA TYR A 467 14.06 16.75 -11.20
C TYR A 467 13.58 16.41 -12.61
N LEU A 468 14.36 15.65 -13.37
CA LEU A 468 14.00 15.25 -14.73
C LEU A 468 12.73 14.39 -14.75
N GLN A 469 12.64 13.42 -13.86
CA GLN A 469 11.45 12.58 -13.74
C GLN A 469 10.21 13.37 -13.33
N LEU A 470 10.32 14.31 -12.37
CA LEU A 470 9.19 15.16 -11.97
C LEU A 470 8.69 16.02 -13.14
N ARG A 471 9.60 16.55 -13.94
CA ARG A 471 9.26 17.32 -15.14
C ARG A 471 8.54 16.46 -16.20
N GLU A 472 9.07 15.29 -16.51
CA GLU A 472 8.46 14.35 -17.44
C GLU A 472 7.05 13.94 -17.00
N ARG A 473 6.87 13.78 -15.71
CA ARG A 473 5.60 13.41 -15.08
C ARG A 473 4.59 14.55 -14.94
N GLY A 474 4.97 15.80 -15.29
CA GLY A 474 4.11 16.97 -15.19
C GLY A 474 4.07 17.64 -13.81
N ASP A 475 4.93 17.22 -12.86
CA ASP A 475 5.06 17.85 -11.53
C ASP A 475 6.00 19.09 -11.61
N HIS A 476 5.65 20.01 -12.50
CA HIS A 476 6.49 21.16 -12.83
C HIS A 476 6.68 22.13 -11.66
N SER A 477 5.66 22.30 -10.81
CA SER A 477 5.73 23.23 -9.68
C SER A 477 6.73 22.77 -8.63
N PHE A 478 6.69 21.48 -8.27
CA PHE A 478 7.63 20.91 -7.32
C PHE A 478 9.05 20.88 -7.89
N ALA A 479 9.20 20.45 -9.15
CA ALA A 479 10.50 20.45 -9.84
C ALA A 479 11.13 21.85 -9.87
N LYS A 480 10.36 22.89 -10.18
CA LYS A 480 10.84 24.28 -10.21
C LYS A 480 11.27 24.75 -8.81
N TRP A 481 10.45 24.48 -7.79
CA TRP A 481 10.79 24.81 -6.41
C TRP A 481 12.07 24.11 -5.96
N MET A 482 12.17 22.80 -6.18
CA MET A 482 13.33 21.99 -5.86
C MET A 482 14.60 22.55 -6.50
N ALA A 483 14.57 22.88 -7.79
CA ALA A 483 15.71 23.44 -8.51
C ALA A 483 16.15 24.83 -8.01
N ALA A 484 15.21 25.62 -7.48
CA ALA A 484 15.51 26.95 -6.94
C ALA A 484 16.02 26.93 -5.50
N MET A 485 15.63 25.92 -4.72
CA MET A 485 15.87 25.89 -3.26
C MET A 485 16.94 24.90 -2.83
N THR A 486 17.40 24.04 -3.72
CA THR A 486 18.44 23.05 -3.43
C THR A 486 19.77 23.46 -4.06
N ASP A 487 20.85 23.19 -3.35
CA ASP A 487 22.20 23.60 -3.74
C ASP A 487 22.83 22.58 -4.72
N PHE A 488 22.27 22.50 -5.94
CA PHE A 488 22.85 21.75 -7.05
C PHE A 488 22.54 22.38 -8.39
N ASP A 489 23.45 22.18 -9.32
CA ASP A 489 23.51 22.88 -10.61
C ASP A 489 22.55 22.23 -11.64
N ILE A 490 21.25 22.46 -11.46
CA ILE A 490 20.24 22.10 -12.45
C ILE A 490 19.90 23.34 -13.27
N PRO A 491 20.03 23.32 -14.60
CA PRO A 491 19.62 24.44 -15.42
C PRO A 491 18.12 24.73 -15.18
N LEU A 492 17.82 25.93 -14.70
CA LEU A 492 16.47 26.45 -14.60
C LEU A 492 15.91 26.66 -16.01
N VAL A 493 15.35 25.63 -16.61
CA VAL A 493 14.63 25.78 -17.88
C VAL A 493 13.29 26.44 -17.58
N ASN A 494 13.14 27.69 -17.95
CA ASN A 494 11.93 28.46 -17.79
C ASN A 494 10.88 28.00 -18.83
N THR A 495 10.10 26.97 -18.52
CA THR A 495 9.11 26.41 -19.41
C THR A 495 7.78 27.18 -19.45
N ALA A 496 7.63 28.21 -18.62
CA ALA A 496 6.36 28.92 -18.50
C ALA A 496 6.27 30.22 -19.32
N ARG A 497 7.36 30.72 -19.91
CA ARG A 497 7.37 31.95 -20.70
C ARG A 497 8.54 31.97 -21.67
N SER A 498 8.38 31.33 -22.81
CA SER A 498 9.27 31.51 -23.98
C SER A 498 9.30 32.96 -24.47
N ASP A 499 8.30 33.76 -24.10
CA ASP A 499 8.12 35.17 -24.46
C ASP A 499 8.93 36.15 -23.58
N LEU A 500 9.51 35.73 -22.43
CA LEU A 500 10.37 36.58 -21.62
C LEU A 500 11.86 36.50 -22.01
N ASP A 501 12.28 35.41 -22.63
CA ASP A 501 13.64 35.24 -23.10
C ASP A 501 13.92 36.14 -24.34
N GLU A 502 12.87 36.53 -25.09
CA GLU A 502 12.95 37.51 -26.19
C GLU A 502 13.03 38.96 -25.70
N VAL A 503 12.65 39.24 -24.45
CA VAL A 503 12.66 40.60 -23.88
C VAL A 503 13.98 40.94 -23.15
N THR A 504 14.83 39.97 -22.86
CA THR A 504 16.08 40.11 -22.11
C THR A 504 17.34 39.93 -22.96
N SER A 505 17.20 39.77 -24.28
CA SER A 505 18.33 39.71 -25.23
C SER A 505 18.61 41.08 -25.84
N ASP A 506 19.08 42.04 -25.03
CA ASP A 506 19.80 43.25 -25.51
C ASP A 506 21.02 43.51 -24.63
#